data_799f75dea1177631ff19218cc5810c44
#
_entry.id   799f75dea1177631ff19218cc5810c44
#
_cell.length_a   1.000
_cell.length_b   1.000
_cell.length_c   1.000
_cell.angle_alpha   90.00
_cell.angle_beta   90.00
_cell.angle_gamma   90.00
#
_symmetry.space_group_name_H-M   'P 1'
#
loop_
_entity.id
_entity.type
_entity.pdbx_description
1 polymer ?
#
loop_
_entity_poly.entity_id
_entity_poly.type
_entity_poly.pdbx_seq_one_letter_code
_entity_poly.pdbx_strand_id
1 'polypeptide(L)'
;MHGLAGALVVIAMAGGLTVEQDRQLGDHVRLVVGPMNGAVIEQDGRRLVVYGAPADKVRTAERVLFTHARRDVAEAGRALVERGAVAVAPAAEEAFFHEPRRFWEDWPQKRFYDFEQQTTKILTEPIPVGRTVKGGDVLDWRGLAIEVVDTPGYTRGAVSYIVTVDGVRYGFVGDVIYGQGHLLDLYSLQDAVPDARIGHYHGWAGRMGELITSLRTLRSKGLDVMVPARGPVIHRPVEAIDTLIARLQAVYRNYLSVSAGRWYFREGYDTLARRVLGEDPDVPWMAQAEHVARPPAWVVPIHNSRLLLGESGRGFLIDCGGKAIVEEVRRLNEGGTLRGLDGLFITHYHSDHTDAVEELLEQFDVPVYAVRPLDDILARPGAYRLPVIARPPLRNLRIVDDGHGMPWDGLRLTFRDFPGQTIYHSALLAERNGERILFVGDSFTPTGMDDYCLQNRNLLHEGLGYLYCLDAVRGLPAG
;
A
#
# COMPACT_ATOMS: atom_id res chain seq x y z
N MET A 1 38.87 -13.18 -4.25
CA MET A 1 38.71 -11.75 -3.91
C MET A 1 38.36 -11.01 -5.21
N HIS A 2 37.07 -10.83 -5.48
CA HIS A 2 36.59 -9.96 -6.54
C HIS A 2 35.54 -9.05 -5.88
N GLY A 3 35.90 -7.77 -5.81
CA GLY A 3 35.05 -6.76 -5.17
C GLY A 3 33.83 -6.45 -6.04
N LEU A 4 32.67 -6.61 -5.46
CA LEU A 4 31.42 -6.09 -5.97
C LEU A 4 31.40 -4.57 -5.74
N ALA A 5 31.74 -3.82 -6.80
CA ALA A 5 31.43 -2.40 -6.86
C ALA A 5 29.96 -2.27 -7.21
N GLY A 6 29.11 -2.05 -6.19
CA GLY A 6 27.73 -1.68 -6.38
C GLY A 6 27.65 -0.32 -7.07
N ALA A 7 27.25 -0.29 -8.33
CA ALA A 7 26.93 0.94 -9.02
C ALA A 7 25.61 1.47 -8.46
N LEU A 8 25.70 2.53 -7.65
CA LEU A 8 24.56 3.34 -7.26
C LEU A 8 24.08 4.07 -8.51
N VAL A 9 23.05 3.58 -9.17
CA VAL A 9 22.38 4.31 -10.25
C VAL A 9 21.58 5.45 -9.60
N VAL A 10 22.24 6.60 -9.46
CA VAL A 10 21.55 7.86 -9.20
C VAL A 10 20.89 8.25 -10.52
N ILE A 11 19.59 8.00 -10.64
CA ILE A 11 18.78 8.65 -11.68
C ILE A 11 18.78 10.14 -11.33
N ALA A 12 19.70 10.89 -11.91
CA ALA A 12 19.63 12.33 -11.92
C ALA A 12 18.40 12.71 -12.75
N MET A 13 17.25 12.89 -12.08
CA MET A 13 16.18 13.66 -12.66
C MET A 13 16.76 15.04 -12.98
N ALA A 14 16.79 15.42 -14.25
CA ALA A 14 17.15 16.75 -14.71
C ALA A 14 16.05 17.76 -14.33
N GLY A 15 16.00 18.09 -13.08
CA GLY A 15 15.27 19.10 -12.37
C GLY A 15 15.87 19.09 -10.99
N GLY A 16 16.87 19.96 -10.75
CA GLY A 16 17.54 20.04 -9.47
C GLY A 16 16.49 20.09 -8.36
N LEU A 17 16.63 19.25 -7.35
CA LEU A 17 15.89 19.37 -6.09
C LEU A 17 16.20 20.77 -5.56
N THR A 18 15.34 21.74 -5.89
CA THR A 18 15.38 23.06 -5.28
C THR A 18 14.99 22.87 -3.82
N VAL A 19 15.98 22.84 -2.95
CA VAL A 19 15.74 22.92 -1.51
C VAL A 19 15.11 24.28 -1.25
N GLU A 20 13.87 24.31 -0.80
CA GLU A 20 13.22 25.55 -0.38
C GLU A 20 14.05 26.24 0.71
N GLN A 21 14.07 27.55 0.67
CA GLN A 21 14.75 28.37 1.68
C GLN A 21 13.74 29.29 2.35
N ASP A 22 14.09 29.74 3.55
CA ASP A 22 13.31 30.76 4.25
C ASP A 22 13.16 31.98 3.36
N ARG A 23 11.92 32.43 3.12
CA ARG A 23 11.65 33.61 2.29
C ARG A 23 10.32 34.26 2.61
N GLN A 24 10.20 35.52 2.25
CA GLN A 24 8.92 36.21 2.23
C GLN A 24 8.06 35.72 1.05
N LEU A 25 6.78 35.47 1.32
CA LEU A 25 5.76 35.18 0.32
C LEU A 25 4.85 36.41 0.10
N GLY A 26 4.81 37.34 1.03
CA GLY A 26 4.10 38.60 1.05
C GLY A 26 4.62 39.44 2.21
N ASP A 27 4.10 40.64 2.41
CA ASP A 27 4.60 41.54 3.47
C ASP A 27 4.41 40.94 4.87
N HIS A 28 3.28 40.21 5.08
CA HIS A 28 2.95 39.60 6.38
C HIS A 28 2.97 38.05 6.35
N VAL A 29 3.38 37.42 5.23
CA VAL A 29 3.46 35.96 5.09
C VAL A 29 4.88 35.54 4.80
N ARG A 30 5.44 34.69 5.65
CA ARG A 30 6.80 34.17 5.52
C ARG A 30 6.83 32.64 5.52
N LEU A 31 7.57 32.06 4.60
CA LEU A 31 7.92 30.64 4.61
C LEU A 31 9.15 30.43 5.50
N VAL A 32 9.06 29.49 6.42
CA VAL A 32 10.15 29.04 7.28
C VAL A 32 10.39 27.57 7.02
N VAL A 33 11.50 27.24 6.42
CA VAL A 33 11.80 25.87 5.98
C VAL A 33 12.50 25.10 7.10
N GLY A 34 11.97 23.92 7.37
CA GLY A 34 12.49 22.90 8.27
C GLY A 34 12.30 21.51 7.65
N PRO A 35 12.07 20.48 8.44
CA PRO A 35 11.60 19.19 7.94
C PRO A 35 10.26 19.29 7.19
N MET A 36 9.44 20.29 7.57
CA MET A 36 8.21 20.71 6.91
C MET A 36 8.28 22.17 6.54
N ASN A 37 7.45 22.60 5.60
CA ASN A 37 7.22 24.01 5.33
C ASN A 37 6.45 24.60 6.52
N GLY A 38 7.02 25.59 7.19
CA GLY A 38 6.30 26.39 8.16
C GLY A 38 5.82 27.68 7.50
N ALA A 39 4.53 27.96 7.51
CA ALA A 39 4.03 29.25 7.08
C ALA A 39 3.71 30.10 8.31
N VAL A 40 4.32 31.29 8.38
CA VAL A 40 4.14 32.24 9.47
C VAL A 40 3.38 33.45 8.93
N ILE A 41 2.22 33.73 9.49
CA ILE A 41 1.43 34.93 9.22
C ILE A 41 1.62 35.86 10.41
N GLU A 42 2.05 37.11 10.17
CA GLU A 42 2.25 38.12 11.19
C GLU A 42 1.18 39.20 11.07
N GLN A 43 0.49 39.51 12.18
CA GLN A 43 -0.53 40.55 12.27
C GLN A 43 -0.46 41.19 13.65
N ASP A 44 -0.40 42.52 13.72
CA ASP A 44 -0.32 43.28 14.97
C ASP A 44 0.80 42.80 15.93
N GLY A 45 1.97 42.44 15.38
CA GLY A 45 3.10 41.92 16.15
C GLY A 45 2.89 40.53 16.75
N ARG A 46 1.85 39.82 16.32
CA ARG A 46 1.53 38.44 16.72
C ARG A 46 1.65 37.48 15.54
N ARG A 47 1.81 36.17 15.85
CA ARG A 47 2.05 35.15 14.86
C ARG A 47 1.00 34.06 14.91
N LEU A 48 0.55 33.68 13.73
CA LEU A 48 -0.15 32.42 13.45
C LEU A 48 0.76 31.56 12.60
N VAL A 49 0.89 30.29 12.94
CA VAL A 49 1.77 29.36 12.22
C VAL A 49 0.93 28.22 11.64
N VAL A 50 1.15 27.89 10.39
CA VAL A 50 0.56 26.70 9.77
C VAL A 50 1.62 25.61 9.65
N TYR A 51 1.25 24.39 9.97
CA TYR A 51 2.05 23.16 10.11
C TYR A 51 2.97 23.21 11.34
N GLY A 52 3.91 24.14 11.40
CA GLY A 52 4.89 24.29 12.47
C GLY A 52 6.11 25.06 11.99
N ALA A 53 7.11 25.17 12.84
CA ALA A 53 8.36 25.81 12.48
C ALA A 53 9.50 25.34 13.40
N PRO A 54 10.76 25.31 12.92
CA PRO A 54 11.91 25.07 13.77
C PRO A 54 11.95 26.07 14.95
N ALA A 55 12.23 25.56 16.14
CA ALA A 55 12.14 26.31 17.39
C ALA A 55 13.17 27.44 17.51
N ASP A 56 14.25 27.37 16.77
CA ASP A 56 15.27 28.39 16.65
C ASP A 56 14.85 29.57 15.74
N LYS A 57 13.94 29.29 14.78
CA LYS A 57 13.41 30.27 13.82
C LYS A 57 12.12 30.95 14.30
N VAL A 58 11.24 30.21 14.96
CA VAL A 58 9.98 30.72 15.50
C VAL A 58 9.81 30.26 16.95
N ARG A 59 9.95 31.17 17.91
CA ARG A 59 9.89 30.80 19.33
C ARG A 59 8.48 30.74 19.89
N THR A 60 7.58 31.60 19.43
CA THR A 60 6.21 31.73 19.95
C THR A 60 5.22 32.01 18.84
N ALA A 61 4.01 31.50 19.00
CA ALA A 61 2.85 31.78 18.16
C ALA A 61 1.60 31.87 19.06
N GLU A 62 0.55 32.55 18.60
CA GLU A 62 -0.75 32.51 19.28
C GLU A 62 -1.51 31.25 18.92
N ARG A 63 -1.41 30.82 17.65
CA ARG A 63 -2.07 29.61 17.14
C ARG A 63 -1.14 28.83 16.23
N VAL A 64 -1.33 27.51 16.24
CA VAL A 64 -0.76 26.60 15.26
C VAL A 64 -1.90 25.87 14.57
N LEU A 65 -1.97 25.94 13.24
CA LEU A 65 -2.98 25.27 12.43
C LEU A 65 -2.40 23.99 11.86
N PHE A 66 -2.99 22.84 12.19
CA PHE A 66 -2.67 21.55 11.64
C PHE A 66 -3.68 21.16 10.56
N THR A 67 -3.21 20.78 9.39
CA THR A 67 -4.09 20.29 8.31
C THR A 67 -4.49 18.84 8.47
N HIS A 68 -3.71 18.05 9.21
CA HIS A 68 -3.94 16.62 9.47
C HIS A 68 -3.01 16.12 10.58
N ALA A 69 -3.28 14.92 11.10
CA ALA A 69 -2.60 14.35 12.27
C ALA A 69 -1.33 13.55 11.97
N ARG A 70 -0.81 13.55 10.73
CA ARG A 70 0.40 12.77 10.43
C ARG A 70 1.58 13.29 11.23
N ARG A 71 2.27 12.37 11.93
CA ARG A 71 3.35 12.68 12.87
C ARG A 71 4.43 13.57 12.27
N ASP A 72 4.87 13.25 11.06
CA ASP A 72 5.93 13.99 10.38
C ASP A 72 5.57 15.45 10.06
N VAL A 73 4.27 15.80 10.06
CA VAL A 73 3.79 17.18 9.93
C VAL A 73 3.43 17.77 11.30
N ALA A 74 2.67 17.04 12.12
CA ALA A 74 2.18 17.55 13.39
C ALA A 74 3.30 17.81 14.41
N GLU A 75 4.36 17.00 14.43
CA GLU A 75 5.53 17.21 15.31
C GLU A 75 6.24 18.54 15.05
N ALA A 76 6.19 19.09 13.84
CA ALA A 76 6.78 20.38 13.54
C ALA A 76 6.15 21.56 14.32
N GLY A 77 4.89 21.38 14.75
CA GLY A 77 4.16 22.39 15.55
C GLY A 77 4.23 22.14 17.07
N ARG A 78 4.64 20.95 17.53
CA ARG A 78 4.63 20.56 18.95
C ARG A 78 5.28 21.59 19.86
N ALA A 79 6.49 22.00 19.56
CA ALA A 79 7.24 22.94 20.38
C ALA A 79 6.55 24.31 20.55
N LEU A 80 5.76 24.75 19.59
CA LEU A 80 4.97 25.97 19.70
C LEU A 80 3.77 25.77 20.63
N VAL A 81 3.10 24.63 20.56
CA VAL A 81 1.99 24.27 21.45
C VAL A 81 2.48 24.15 22.90
N GLU A 82 3.60 23.49 23.13
CA GLU A 82 4.23 23.38 24.47
C GLU A 82 4.61 24.75 25.07
N ARG A 83 4.84 25.76 24.22
CA ARG A 83 5.11 27.14 24.63
C ARG A 83 3.85 28.02 24.71
N GLY A 84 2.67 27.40 24.63
CA GLY A 84 1.40 28.07 24.88
C GLY A 84 0.61 28.47 23.63
N ALA A 85 1.03 28.10 22.42
CA ALA A 85 0.21 28.32 21.25
C ALA A 85 -1.03 27.42 21.28
N VAL A 86 -2.18 27.95 20.86
CA VAL A 86 -3.40 27.16 20.73
C VAL A 86 -3.31 26.32 19.46
N ALA A 87 -3.31 24.99 19.62
CA ALA A 87 -3.40 24.07 18.51
C ALA A 87 -4.81 24.04 17.94
N VAL A 88 -4.93 24.21 16.62
CA VAL A 88 -6.17 24.06 15.86
C VAL A 88 -6.00 22.86 14.93
N ALA A 89 -6.90 21.88 14.99
CA ALA A 89 -6.77 20.63 14.26
C ALA A 89 -8.10 20.19 13.64
N PRO A 90 -8.09 19.33 12.60
CA PRO A 90 -9.30 18.77 12.03
C PRO A 90 -10.08 17.95 13.06
N ALA A 91 -11.39 18.20 13.20
CA ALA A 91 -12.26 17.45 14.12
C ALA A 91 -12.28 15.95 13.80
N ALA A 92 -12.23 15.59 12.53
CA ALA A 92 -12.22 14.19 12.10
C ALA A 92 -10.94 13.43 12.47
N GLU A 93 -9.87 14.14 12.85
CA GLU A 93 -8.58 13.54 13.23
C GLU A 93 -8.18 13.84 14.69
N GLU A 94 -9.09 14.44 15.47
CA GLU A 94 -8.82 14.86 16.85
C GLU A 94 -8.29 13.71 17.72
N ALA A 95 -8.85 12.52 17.59
CA ALA A 95 -8.43 11.35 18.36
C ALA A 95 -6.95 10.99 18.16
N PHE A 96 -6.39 11.22 16.96
CA PHE A 96 -4.98 10.98 16.69
C PHE A 96 -4.05 12.00 17.35
N PHE A 97 -4.57 13.17 17.70
CA PHE A 97 -3.83 14.17 18.49
C PHE A 97 -3.94 13.89 19.99
N HIS A 98 -5.12 13.53 20.50
CA HIS A 98 -5.37 13.36 21.94
C HIS A 98 -5.00 11.98 22.46
N GLU A 99 -5.30 10.93 21.71
CA GLU A 99 -5.18 9.53 22.14
C GLU A 99 -4.33 8.67 21.16
N PRO A 100 -3.14 9.12 20.72
CA PRO A 100 -2.36 8.38 19.74
C PRO A 100 -1.97 6.97 20.24
N ARG A 101 -1.84 6.77 21.55
CA ARG A 101 -1.55 5.46 22.17
C ARG A 101 -2.58 4.40 21.79
N ARG A 102 -3.86 4.76 21.77
CA ARG A 102 -4.92 3.84 21.40
C ARG A 102 -4.72 3.26 20.00
N PHE A 103 -4.31 4.08 19.03
CA PHE A 103 -3.97 3.61 17.70
C PHE A 103 -2.84 2.58 17.73
N TRP A 104 -1.78 2.84 18.50
CA TRP A 104 -0.62 1.96 18.58
C TRP A 104 -0.90 0.67 19.36
N GLU A 105 -1.75 0.70 20.37
CA GLU A 105 -2.21 -0.47 21.13
C GLU A 105 -3.07 -1.38 20.25
N ASP A 106 -3.95 -0.81 19.42
CA ASP A 106 -4.80 -1.55 18.48
C ASP A 106 -4.04 -2.05 17.25
N TRP A 107 -2.92 -1.40 16.89
CA TRP A 107 -2.16 -1.67 15.69
C TRP A 107 -1.77 -3.14 15.48
N PRO A 108 -1.24 -3.89 16.47
CA PRO A 108 -0.87 -5.29 16.29
C PRO A 108 -2.04 -6.18 15.86
N GLN A 109 -3.26 -5.82 16.27
CA GLN A 109 -4.47 -6.58 15.97
C GLN A 109 -5.08 -6.19 14.60
N LYS A 110 -5.05 -4.91 14.28
CA LYS A 110 -5.75 -4.33 13.11
C LYS A 110 -4.88 -4.22 11.86
N ARG A 111 -3.56 -4.22 11.98
CA ARG A 111 -2.61 -3.91 10.91
C ARG A 111 -2.72 -4.79 9.66
N PHE A 112 -3.32 -5.97 9.75
CA PHE A 112 -3.37 -6.93 8.66
C PHE A 112 -4.68 -6.92 7.91
N TYR A 113 -5.78 -6.65 8.60
CA TYR A 113 -7.12 -6.83 8.04
C TYR A 113 -8.05 -5.63 8.22
N ASP A 114 -8.00 -4.96 9.37
CA ASP A 114 -9.04 -4.03 9.81
C ASP A 114 -8.52 -2.67 10.28
N PHE A 115 -7.30 -2.27 10.00
CA PHE A 115 -6.90 -0.95 10.45
C PHE A 115 -7.51 0.15 9.57
N GLU A 116 -7.92 1.20 10.23
CA GLU A 116 -8.66 2.29 9.62
C GLU A 116 -7.82 3.16 8.67
N GLN A 117 -6.50 3.06 8.77
CA GLN A 117 -5.60 3.86 7.96
C GLN A 117 -4.28 3.13 7.73
N GLN A 118 -3.90 2.98 6.46
CA GLN A 118 -2.67 2.30 6.03
C GLN A 118 -1.40 3.15 6.26
N THR A 119 -1.27 3.76 7.44
CA THR A 119 -0.11 4.58 7.76
C THR A 119 0.36 4.34 9.18
N THR A 120 1.67 4.20 9.34
CA THR A 120 2.33 4.18 10.64
C THR A 120 2.77 5.59 11.09
N LYS A 121 2.46 6.63 10.31
CA LYS A 121 2.82 8.01 10.63
C LYS A 121 1.81 8.67 11.56
N ILE A 122 1.45 8.00 12.64
CA ILE A 122 0.61 8.51 13.72
C ILE A 122 1.53 9.02 14.84
N LEU A 123 1.10 10.04 15.56
CA LEU A 123 1.81 10.54 16.73
C LEU A 123 2.07 9.42 17.73
N THR A 124 3.18 9.50 18.46
CA THR A 124 3.51 8.60 19.57
C THR A 124 3.10 9.17 20.91
N GLU A 125 3.12 10.48 21.02
CA GLU A 125 2.70 11.22 22.21
C GLU A 125 1.63 12.26 21.84
N PRO A 126 0.68 12.58 22.74
CA PRO A 126 -0.37 13.54 22.48
C PRO A 126 0.15 14.94 22.15
N ILE A 127 -0.62 15.68 21.36
CA ILE A 127 -0.52 17.14 21.22
C ILE A 127 -1.87 17.71 21.69
N PRO A 128 -1.91 18.54 22.71
CA PRO A 128 -3.16 19.14 23.20
C PRO A 128 -3.80 20.00 22.10
N VAL A 129 -5.02 19.69 21.70
CA VAL A 129 -5.80 20.49 20.74
C VAL A 129 -6.70 21.42 21.52
N GLY A 130 -6.54 22.72 21.31
CA GLY A 130 -7.38 23.73 21.97
C GLY A 130 -8.64 24.08 21.17
N ARG A 131 -8.67 23.77 19.86
CA ARG A 131 -9.83 23.98 18.99
C ARG A 131 -9.84 23.00 17.85
N THR A 132 -10.99 22.40 17.58
CA THR A 132 -11.23 21.61 16.38
C THR A 132 -11.95 22.41 15.30
N VAL A 133 -11.77 22.00 14.02
CA VAL A 133 -12.36 22.63 12.84
C VAL A 133 -12.80 21.58 11.83
N LYS A 134 -13.74 21.99 10.97
CA LYS A 134 -14.23 21.19 9.82
C LYS A 134 -14.51 22.10 8.64
N GLY A 135 -14.70 21.53 7.46
CA GLY A 135 -15.06 22.29 6.27
C GLY A 135 -16.30 23.17 6.47
N GLY A 136 -16.23 24.38 5.98
CA GLY A 136 -17.24 25.43 6.15
C GLY A 136 -17.04 26.34 7.37
N ASP A 137 -16.16 25.96 8.31
CA ASP A 137 -15.81 26.88 9.41
C ASP A 137 -15.00 28.06 8.89
N VAL A 138 -15.14 29.20 9.59
CA VAL A 138 -14.30 30.38 9.41
C VAL A 138 -13.66 30.72 10.76
N LEU A 139 -12.35 30.77 10.78
CA LEU A 139 -11.60 31.21 11.95
C LEU A 139 -11.29 32.71 11.80
N ASP A 140 -11.77 33.51 12.73
CA ASP A 140 -11.23 34.87 12.87
C ASP A 140 -9.93 34.84 13.63
N TRP A 141 -8.92 35.48 13.06
CA TRP A 141 -7.66 35.78 13.76
C TRP A 141 -7.18 37.17 13.41
N ARG A 142 -7.34 38.11 14.35
CA ARG A 142 -6.92 39.51 14.22
C ARG A 142 -7.44 40.20 12.96
N GLY A 143 -8.73 39.97 12.66
CA GLY A 143 -9.38 40.53 11.48
C GLY A 143 -9.13 39.74 10.18
N LEU A 144 -8.29 38.72 10.19
CA LEU A 144 -8.14 37.82 9.08
C LEU A 144 -9.16 36.67 9.18
N ALA A 145 -10.01 36.56 8.16
CA ALA A 145 -10.94 35.44 8.03
C ALA A 145 -10.25 34.26 7.36
N ILE A 146 -10.08 33.16 8.08
CA ILE A 146 -9.44 31.95 7.59
C ILE A 146 -10.52 30.91 7.32
N GLU A 147 -10.77 30.65 6.05
CA GLU A 147 -11.72 29.63 5.60
C GLU A 147 -11.13 28.24 5.79
N VAL A 148 -11.92 27.32 6.35
CA VAL A 148 -11.56 25.90 6.48
C VAL A 148 -12.28 25.11 5.38
N VAL A 149 -11.54 24.29 4.65
CA VAL A 149 -12.05 23.44 3.57
C VAL A 149 -11.69 22.01 3.85
N ASP A 150 -12.67 21.10 3.87
CA ASP A 150 -12.37 19.67 3.95
C ASP A 150 -11.62 19.23 2.69
N THR A 151 -10.47 18.61 2.87
CA THR A 151 -9.62 18.10 1.79
C THR A 151 -9.14 16.67 2.08
N PRO A 152 -10.08 15.72 2.29
CA PRO A 152 -9.73 14.32 2.50
C PRO A 152 -9.05 13.72 1.27
N GLY A 153 -8.38 12.58 1.48
CA GLY A 153 -7.70 11.82 0.45
C GLY A 153 -6.34 11.36 0.93
N TYR A 154 -5.39 12.26 1.14
CA TYR A 154 -4.10 11.88 1.71
C TYR A 154 -4.21 11.36 3.15
N THR A 155 -5.08 11.95 3.94
CA THR A 155 -5.65 11.39 5.17
C THR A 155 -7.18 11.47 5.09
N ARG A 156 -7.89 10.75 5.99
CA ARG A 156 -9.36 10.71 5.99
C ARG A 156 -10.01 12.02 6.37
N GLY A 157 -9.37 12.78 7.26
CA GLY A 157 -9.96 13.97 7.86
C GLY A 157 -9.19 15.26 7.60
N ALA A 158 -8.29 15.28 6.60
CA ALA A 158 -7.50 16.46 6.30
C ALA A 158 -8.36 17.66 5.95
N VAL A 159 -7.88 18.84 6.35
CA VAL A 159 -8.44 20.14 5.96
C VAL A 159 -7.37 21.00 5.31
N SER A 160 -7.79 21.97 4.53
CA SER A 160 -6.97 23.08 4.03
C SER A 160 -7.44 24.40 4.66
N TYR A 161 -6.52 25.32 4.87
CA TYR A 161 -6.80 26.68 5.35
C TYR A 161 -6.59 27.66 4.22
N ILE A 162 -7.58 28.51 4.00
CA ILE A 162 -7.53 29.54 2.96
C ILE A 162 -7.67 30.91 3.61
N VAL A 163 -6.76 31.82 3.31
CA VAL A 163 -6.76 33.19 3.85
C VAL A 163 -6.23 34.17 2.82
N THR A 164 -6.83 35.38 2.80
CA THR A 164 -6.29 36.46 2.01
C THR A 164 -5.48 37.39 2.94
N VAL A 165 -4.20 37.58 2.61
CA VAL A 165 -3.27 38.48 3.32
C VAL A 165 -2.61 39.36 2.28
N ASP A 166 -2.58 40.66 2.50
CA ASP A 166 -2.00 41.66 1.59
C ASP A 166 -2.56 41.59 0.17
N GLY A 167 -3.84 41.20 0.01
CA GLY A 167 -4.49 41.02 -1.29
C GLY A 167 -4.15 39.70 -2.01
N VAL A 168 -3.28 38.87 -1.48
CA VAL A 168 -2.91 37.57 -2.02
C VAL A 168 -3.70 36.47 -1.31
N ARG A 169 -4.34 35.57 -2.05
CA ARG A 169 -5.14 34.47 -1.55
C ARG A 169 -4.29 33.19 -1.41
N TYR A 170 -3.90 32.89 -0.20
CA TYR A 170 -3.08 31.71 0.14
C TYR A 170 -3.94 30.49 0.48
N GLY A 171 -3.54 29.32 -0.01
CA GLY A 171 -4.06 28.02 0.41
C GLY A 171 -2.96 27.19 1.09
N PHE A 172 -3.15 26.85 2.37
CA PHE A 172 -2.29 25.92 3.12
C PHE A 172 -2.93 24.55 3.06
N VAL A 173 -2.40 23.70 2.17
CA VAL A 173 -3.13 22.53 1.65
C VAL A 173 -2.62 21.18 2.18
N GLY A 174 -1.72 21.19 3.16
CA GLY A 174 -1.18 19.93 3.71
C GLY A 174 -0.42 19.13 2.65
N ASP A 175 -0.70 17.83 2.60
CA ASP A 175 -0.05 16.88 1.70
C ASP A 175 -0.93 16.45 0.51
N VAL A 176 -2.00 17.19 0.20
CA VAL A 176 -2.88 16.85 -0.95
C VAL A 176 -2.17 17.03 -2.29
N ILE A 177 -1.09 17.78 -2.32
CA ILE A 177 -0.26 18.02 -3.49
C ILE A 177 1.19 18.31 -3.07
N TYR A 178 2.15 17.90 -3.90
CA TYR A 178 3.57 18.18 -3.74
C TYR A 178 4.09 18.89 -5.00
N GLY A 179 4.50 20.16 -4.86
CA GLY A 179 5.03 20.96 -5.97
C GLY A 179 4.10 21.02 -7.19
N GLN A 180 4.68 21.07 -8.36
CA GLN A 180 3.96 21.27 -9.63
C GLN A 180 3.31 19.95 -10.14
N GLY A 181 2.23 19.54 -9.48
CA GLY A 181 1.42 18.39 -9.91
C GLY A 181 2.03 17.03 -9.57
N HIS A 182 2.63 16.89 -8.40
CA HIS A 182 3.07 15.63 -7.83
C HIS A 182 2.29 15.29 -6.55
N LEU A 183 2.37 14.05 -6.13
CA LEU A 183 1.96 13.56 -4.83
C LEU A 183 3.20 12.97 -4.15
N LEU A 184 3.29 13.09 -2.83
CA LEU A 184 4.44 12.57 -2.10
C LEU A 184 4.58 11.05 -2.23
N ASP A 185 3.46 10.33 -2.04
CA ASP A 185 3.37 8.88 -2.24
C ASP A 185 1.91 8.46 -2.47
N LEU A 186 1.71 7.35 -3.17
CA LEU A 186 0.40 6.74 -3.42
C LEU A 186 -0.05 5.82 -2.29
N TYR A 187 0.89 5.29 -1.50
CA TYR A 187 0.59 4.38 -0.41
C TYR A 187 -0.29 5.03 0.67
N SER A 188 -0.13 6.33 0.89
CA SER A 188 -0.96 7.08 1.83
C SER A 188 -2.44 7.15 1.44
N LEU A 189 -2.79 6.82 0.19
CA LEU A 189 -4.18 6.76 -0.28
C LEU A 189 -4.82 5.38 -0.06
N GLN A 190 -4.07 4.39 0.41
CA GLN A 190 -4.56 3.05 0.70
C GLN A 190 -5.67 3.10 1.76
N ASP A 191 -6.83 2.54 1.43
CA ASP A 191 -7.94 2.39 2.37
C ASP A 191 -8.98 1.40 1.85
N ALA A 192 -9.86 0.91 2.74
CA ALA A 192 -11.06 0.20 2.34
C ALA A 192 -11.96 1.08 1.46
N VAL A 193 -12.70 0.45 0.57
CA VAL A 193 -13.75 1.10 -0.22
C VAL A 193 -15.07 0.36 0.03
N PRO A 194 -15.79 0.70 1.11
CA PRO A 194 -16.99 -0.03 1.55
C PRO A 194 -18.06 -0.15 0.48
N ASP A 195 -18.31 0.93 -0.28
CA ASP A 195 -19.32 0.97 -1.36
C ASP A 195 -19.01 -0.05 -2.47
N ALA A 196 -17.73 -0.35 -2.68
CA ALA A 196 -17.26 -1.36 -3.63
C ALA A 196 -17.04 -2.73 -2.96
N ARG A 197 -17.32 -2.87 -1.65
CA ARG A 197 -17.06 -4.06 -0.83
C ARG A 197 -15.60 -4.50 -0.84
N ILE A 198 -14.69 -3.55 -0.95
CA ILE A 198 -13.24 -3.81 -0.99
C ILE A 198 -12.66 -3.54 0.38
N GLY A 199 -12.00 -4.55 0.96
CA GLY A 199 -11.33 -4.46 2.24
C GLY A 199 -10.04 -3.64 2.19
N HIS A 200 -9.52 -3.31 3.37
CA HIS A 200 -8.41 -2.35 3.55
C HIS A 200 -7.16 -2.63 2.71
N TYR A 201 -6.64 -3.86 2.71
CA TYR A 201 -5.39 -4.14 2.02
C TYR A 201 -5.55 -4.33 0.50
N HIS A 202 -6.76 -4.61 0.03
CA HIS A 202 -7.11 -4.60 -1.39
C HIS A 202 -7.48 -3.22 -1.92
N GLY A 203 -7.63 -2.23 -1.04
CA GLY A 203 -7.98 -0.86 -1.39
C GLY A 203 -6.78 -0.02 -1.81
N TRP A 204 -5.97 -0.49 -2.74
CA TRP A 204 -4.85 0.30 -3.26
C TRP A 204 -5.34 1.63 -3.82
N ALA A 205 -4.78 2.73 -3.30
CA ALA A 205 -5.21 4.08 -3.62
C ALA A 205 -6.73 4.32 -3.44
N GLY A 206 -7.36 3.61 -2.50
CA GLY A 206 -8.82 3.63 -2.28
C GLY A 206 -9.41 5.02 -2.07
N ARG A 207 -8.62 5.97 -1.52
CA ARG A 207 -9.03 7.36 -1.34
C ARG A 207 -8.65 8.30 -2.50
N MET A 208 -8.23 7.77 -3.64
CA MET A 208 -7.86 8.62 -4.78
C MET A 208 -9.03 9.46 -5.31
N GLY A 209 -10.24 8.91 -5.29
CA GLY A 209 -11.46 9.65 -5.69
C GLY A 209 -11.72 10.86 -4.79
N GLU A 210 -11.55 10.70 -3.47
CA GLU A 210 -11.68 11.78 -2.49
C GLU A 210 -10.58 12.83 -2.70
N LEU A 211 -9.33 12.42 -2.92
CA LEU A 211 -8.25 13.35 -3.22
C LEU A 211 -8.52 14.18 -4.48
N ILE A 212 -9.00 13.56 -5.56
CA ILE A 212 -9.36 14.26 -6.80
C ILE A 212 -10.49 15.26 -6.55
N THR A 213 -11.49 14.89 -5.75
CA THR A 213 -12.58 15.78 -5.36
C THR A 213 -12.07 16.97 -4.55
N SER A 214 -11.17 16.74 -3.59
CA SER A 214 -10.52 17.78 -2.80
C SER A 214 -9.70 18.74 -3.67
N LEU A 215 -8.94 18.20 -4.62
CA LEU A 215 -8.19 19.00 -5.59
C LEU A 215 -9.11 19.88 -6.45
N ARG A 216 -10.25 19.35 -6.95
CA ARG A 216 -11.25 20.12 -7.69
C ARG A 216 -11.87 21.23 -6.84
N THR A 217 -12.13 20.96 -5.56
CA THR A 217 -12.61 21.96 -4.60
C THR A 217 -11.58 23.08 -4.44
N LEU A 218 -10.32 22.76 -4.19
CA LEU A 218 -9.25 23.76 -4.08
C LEU A 218 -9.07 24.57 -5.37
N ARG A 219 -9.18 23.91 -6.53
CA ARG A 219 -9.15 24.58 -7.85
C ARG A 219 -10.20 25.68 -7.98
N SER A 220 -11.40 25.46 -7.42
CA SER A 220 -12.50 26.43 -7.47
C SER A 220 -12.35 27.60 -6.51
N LYS A 221 -11.38 27.56 -5.60
CA LYS A 221 -11.20 28.58 -4.54
C LYS A 221 -10.47 29.85 -5.00
N GLY A 222 -9.95 29.90 -6.22
CA GLY A 222 -9.27 31.09 -6.74
C GLY A 222 -8.00 31.43 -5.97
N LEU A 223 -7.17 30.44 -5.68
CA LEU A 223 -5.91 30.62 -4.96
C LEU A 223 -4.85 31.26 -5.85
N ASP A 224 -4.11 32.24 -5.31
CA ASP A 224 -2.92 32.82 -5.96
C ASP A 224 -1.68 31.98 -5.66
N VAL A 225 -1.59 31.48 -4.41
CA VAL A 225 -0.44 30.71 -3.93
C VAL A 225 -0.95 29.52 -3.12
N MET A 226 -0.42 28.32 -3.40
CA MET A 226 -0.55 27.18 -2.48
C MET A 226 0.76 26.87 -1.80
N VAL A 227 0.68 26.68 -0.48
CA VAL A 227 1.79 26.26 0.37
C VAL A 227 1.50 24.87 0.89
N PRO A 228 2.07 23.81 0.28
CA PRO A 228 1.94 22.45 0.80
C PRO A 228 2.77 22.28 2.08
N ALA A 229 2.46 21.26 2.88
CA ALA A 229 3.26 20.95 4.06
C ALA A 229 4.69 20.53 3.69
N ARG A 230 4.88 19.99 2.49
CA ARG A 230 6.19 19.55 1.96
C ARG A 230 6.35 19.89 0.50
N GLY A 231 7.59 20.17 0.11
CA GLY A 231 7.93 20.51 -1.26
C GLY A 231 7.75 21.98 -1.59
N PRO A 232 7.98 22.37 -2.85
CA PRO A 232 8.01 23.77 -3.26
C PRO A 232 6.64 24.45 -3.19
N VAL A 233 6.67 25.75 -2.86
CA VAL A 233 5.49 26.63 -2.95
C VAL A 233 5.01 26.71 -4.40
N ILE A 234 3.71 26.67 -4.58
CA ILE A 234 3.03 26.58 -5.88
C ILE A 234 2.43 27.95 -6.23
N HIS A 235 3.00 28.59 -7.26
CA HIS A 235 2.56 29.90 -7.74
C HIS A 235 1.58 29.83 -8.92
N ARG A 236 1.30 28.64 -9.44
CA ARG A 236 0.30 28.35 -10.47
C ARG A 236 -0.63 27.23 -10.02
N PRO A 237 -1.50 27.49 -9.00
CA PRO A 237 -2.33 26.46 -8.36
C PRO A 237 -3.17 25.65 -9.33
N VAL A 238 -3.87 26.31 -10.25
CA VAL A 238 -4.77 25.64 -11.21
C VAL A 238 -4.01 24.65 -12.10
N GLU A 239 -2.86 25.08 -12.65
CA GLU A 239 -2.04 24.23 -13.51
C GLU A 239 -1.47 23.02 -12.76
N ALA A 240 -0.98 23.23 -11.53
CA ALA A 240 -0.45 22.17 -10.70
C ALA A 240 -1.53 21.14 -10.34
N ILE A 241 -2.72 21.60 -9.97
CA ILE A 241 -3.87 20.73 -9.64
C ILE A 241 -4.30 19.92 -10.87
N ASP A 242 -4.50 20.58 -12.03
CA ASP A 242 -4.93 19.89 -13.25
C ASP A 242 -3.89 18.84 -13.70
N THR A 243 -2.60 19.16 -13.56
CA THR A 243 -1.50 18.21 -13.82
C THR A 243 -1.57 17.01 -12.89
N LEU A 244 -1.77 17.24 -11.59
CA LEU A 244 -1.85 16.14 -10.62
C LEU A 244 -3.06 15.25 -10.89
N ILE A 245 -4.25 15.83 -11.12
CA ILE A 245 -5.46 15.07 -11.42
C ILE A 245 -5.25 14.17 -12.65
N ALA A 246 -4.68 14.73 -13.73
CA ALA A 246 -4.41 13.95 -14.94
C ALA A 246 -3.45 12.78 -14.69
N ARG A 247 -2.39 12.99 -13.88
CA ARG A 247 -1.43 11.95 -13.50
C ARG A 247 -2.06 10.86 -12.64
N LEU A 248 -2.86 11.25 -11.64
CA LEU A 248 -3.56 10.31 -10.78
C LEU A 248 -4.53 9.43 -11.58
N GLN A 249 -5.30 10.02 -12.49
CA GLN A 249 -6.21 9.28 -13.36
C GLN A 249 -5.47 8.33 -14.30
N ALA A 250 -4.33 8.75 -14.88
CA ALA A 250 -3.51 7.89 -15.74
C ALA A 250 -2.92 6.69 -14.97
N VAL A 251 -2.36 6.92 -13.80
CA VAL A 251 -1.85 5.86 -12.92
C VAL A 251 -2.95 4.87 -12.55
N TYR A 252 -4.12 5.39 -12.16
CA TYR A 252 -5.22 4.54 -11.72
C TYR A 252 -5.82 3.70 -12.85
N ARG A 253 -5.96 4.29 -14.04
CA ARG A 253 -6.37 3.56 -15.25
C ARG A 253 -5.44 2.38 -15.55
N ASN A 254 -4.13 2.62 -15.50
CA ASN A 254 -3.13 1.57 -15.74
C ASN A 254 -3.16 0.50 -14.64
N TYR A 255 -3.31 0.90 -13.38
CA TYR A 255 -3.45 -0.04 -12.27
C TYR A 255 -4.67 -0.95 -12.46
N LEU A 256 -5.85 -0.37 -12.71
CA LEU A 256 -7.08 -1.13 -12.90
C LEU A 256 -6.95 -2.12 -14.06
N SER A 257 -6.30 -1.73 -15.15
CA SER A 257 -6.17 -2.55 -16.36
C SER A 257 -5.41 -3.87 -16.13
N VAL A 258 -4.50 -3.91 -15.16
CA VAL A 258 -3.65 -5.07 -14.89
C VAL A 258 -3.95 -5.78 -13.57
N SER A 259 -4.83 -5.21 -12.72
CA SER A 259 -5.10 -5.73 -11.38
C SER A 259 -5.97 -6.98 -11.40
N ALA A 260 -5.66 -7.93 -10.54
CA ALA A 260 -6.50 -9.09 -10.24
C ALA A 260 -7.82 -8.73 -9.53
N GLY A 261 -7.95 -7.51 -9.02
CA GLY A 261 -9.11 -7.10 -8.23
C GLY A 261 -10.43 -7.26 -8.97
N ARG A 262 -10.43 -7.15 -10.30
CA ARG A 262 -11.64 -7.43 -11.10
C ARG A 262 -12.08 -8.90 -11.00
N TRP A 263 -11.17 -9.82 -10.80
CA TRP A 263 -11.48 -11.23 -10.54
C TRP A 263 -12.14 -11.42 -9.18
N TYR A 264 -11.60 -10.78 -8.15
CA TYR A 264 -12.08 -10.92 -6.77
C TYR A 264 -13.36 -10.14 -6.49
N PHE A 265 -13.43 -8.86 -6.96
CA PHE A 265 -14.46 -7.89 -6.56
C PHE A 265 -15.45 -7.53 -7.68
N ARG A 266 -15.25 -8.02 -8.89
CA ARG A 266 -16.17 -7.85 -10.03
C ARG A 266 -16.68 -6.42 -10.18
N GLU A 267 -18.00 -6.22 -10.01
CA GLU A 267 -18.68 -4.92 -10.10
C GLU A 267 -18.12 -3.85 -9.15
N GLY A 268 -17.47 -4.25 -8.05
CA GLY A 268 -16.77 -3.34 -7.16
C GLY A 268 -15.66 -2.56 -7.87
N TYR A 269 -14.95 -3.20 -8.79
CA TYR A 269 -13.91 -2.55 -9.57
C TYR A 269 -14.46 -1.58 -10.61
N ASP A 270 -15.64 -1.83 -11.17
CA ASP A 270 -16.34 -0.85 -12.02
C ASP A 270 -16.76 0.38 -11.21
N THR A 271 -17.17 0.18 -9.95
CA THR A 271 -17.45 1.28 -9.02
C THR A 271 -16.20 2.11 -8.72
N LEU A 272 -15.06 1.47 -8.47
CA LEU A 272 -13.78 2.17 -8.29
C LEU A 272 -13.38 2.97 -9.53
N ALA A 273 -13.52 2.38 -10.72
CA ALA A 273 -13.20 3.05 -11.96
C ALA A 273 -14.03 4.34 -12.12
N ARG A 274 -15.34 4.27 -11.89
CA ARG A 274 -16.23 5.46 -11.98
C ARG A 274 -15.87 6.54 -10.95
N ARG A 275 -15.55 6.18 -9.72
CA ARG A 275 -15.17 7.16 -8.68
C ARG A 275 -13.96 8.01 -9.06
N VAL A 276 -12.99 7.45 -9.76
CA VAL A 276 -11.72 8.12 -10.08
C VAL A 276 -11.70 8.69 -11.50
N LEU A 277 -12.24 7.94 -12.45
CA LEU A 277 -12.14 8.26 -13.89
C LEU A 277 -13.41 8.92 -14.45
N GLY A 278 -14.53 8.88 -13.74
CA GLY A 278 -15.83 9.40 -14.17
C GLY A 278 -16.80 8.30 -14.58
N GLU A 279 -18.01 8.71 -14.98
CA GLU A 279 -19.14 7.79 -15.22
C GLU A 279 -18.90 6.78 -16.35
N ASP A 280 -18.13 7.15 -17.36
CA ASP A 280 -17.77 6.29 -18.50
C ASP A 280 -16.24 6.10 -18.56
N PRO A 281 -15.68 5.28 -17.67
CA PRO A 281 -14.25 5.10 -17.57
C PRO A 281 -13.71 4.26 -18.73
N ASP A 282 -12.83 4.85 -19.54
CA ASP A 282 -12.08 4.12 -20.56
C ASP A 282 -10.89 3.39 -19.92
N VAL A 283 -11.13 2.17 -19.43
CA VAL A 283 -10.10 1.30 -18.85
C VAL A 283 -9.77 0.19 -19.84
N PRO A 284 -8.51 0.06 -20.29
CA PRO A 284 -8.10 -1.04 -21.18
C PRO A 284 -7.94 -2.33 -20.36
N TRP A 285 -9.05 -2.91 -19.93
CA TRP A 285 -9.04 -4.14 -19.13
C TRP A 285 -8.30 -5.26 -19.82
N MET A 286 -7.48 -6.01 -19.06
CA MET A 286 -6.95 -7.28 -19.56
C MET A 286 -8.11 -8.21 -19.91
N ALA A 287 -8.00 -8.87 -21.05
CA ALA A 287 -8.98 -9.87 -21.47
C ALA A 287 -9.01 -11.01 -20.43
N GLN A 288 -10.21 -11.34 -19.96
CA GLN A 288 -10.38 -12.52 -19.12
C GLN A 288 -10.24 -13.77 -20.01
N ALA A 289 -9.52 -14.78 -19.52
CA ALA A 289 -9.45 -16.06 -20.22
C ALA A 289 -10.86 -16.66 -20.35
N GLU A 290 -11.33 -16.82 -21.58
CA GLU A 290 -12.68 -17.35 -21.87
C GLU A 290 -12.80 -18.83 -21.51
N HIS A 291 -11.70 -19.56 -21.59
CA HIS A 291 -11.65 -20.98 -21.30
C HIS A 291 -10.55 -21.30 -20.29
N VAL A 292 -10.98 -21.84 -19.16
CA VAL A 292 -10.06 -22.46 -18.21
C VAL A 292 -9.90 -23.93 -18.64
N ALA A 293 -8.71 -24.31 -19.08
CA ALA A 293 -8.41 -25.70 -19.38
C ALA A 293 -8.66 -26.55 -18.13
N ARG A 294 -9.29 -27.72 -18.31
CA ARG A 294 -9.42 -28.69 -17.22
C ARG A 294 -8.03 -29.20 -16.87
N PRO A 295 -7.68 -29.20 -15.57
CA PRO A 295 -6.43 -29.82 -15.17
C PRO A 295 -6.43 -31.33 -15.55
N PRO A 296 -5.27 -31.90 -15.88
CA PRO A 296 -5.18 -33.35 -16.12
C PRO A 296 -5.57 -34.14 -14.87
N ALA A 297 -5.92 -35.40 -15.04
CA ALA A 297 -6.43 -36.24 -13.96
C ALA A 297 -5.47 -36.42 -12.78
N TRP A 298 -4.18 -36.18 -12.99
CA TRP A 298 -3.17 -36.23 -11.94
C TRP A 298 -3.07 -34.92 -11.10
N VAL A 299 -3.90 -33.91 -11.40
CA VAL A 299 -4.03 -32.68 -10.61
C VAL A 299 -5.44 -32.58 -10.03
N VAL A 300 -5.56 -32.70 -8.72
CA VAL A 300 -6.84 -32.59 -8.00
C VAL A 300 -6.93 -31.23 -7.36
N PRO A 301 -7.84 -30.36 -7.81
CA PRO A 301 -8.08 -29.08 -7.15
C PRO A 301 -8.74 -29.27 -5.77
N ILE A 302 -8.21 -28.63 -4.73
CA ILE A 302 -8.76 -28.62 -3.38
C ILE A 302 -8.78 -27.16 -2.90
N HIS A 303 -9.89 -26.47 -3.02
CA HIS A 303 -9.98 -25.04 -2.75
C HIS A 303 -8.89 -24.25 -3.50
N ASN A 304 -8.06 -23.47 -2.79
CA ASN A 304 -6.90 -22.78 -3.35
C ASN A 304 -5.63 -23.65 -3.42
N SER A 305 -5.68 -24.88 -2.93
CA SER A 305 -4.59 -25.87 -3.01
C SER A 305 -4.70 -26.78 -4.24
N ARG A 306 -3.61 -27.46 -4.55
CA ARG A 306 -3.57 -28.49 -5.62
C ARG A 306 -2.88 -29.73 -5.08
N LEU A 307 -3.53 -30.89 -5.24
CA LEU A 307 -2.94 -32.18 -4.93
C LEU A 307 -2.49 -32.84 -6.22
N LEU A 308 -1.20 -33.14 -6.36
CA LEU A 308 -0.63 -33.93 -7.43
C LEU A 308 -0.75 -35.40 -7.05
N LEU A 309 -1.26 -36.23 -7.94
CA LEU A 309 -1.34 -37.68 -7.77
C LEU A 309 -0.27 -38.36 -8.62
N GLY A 310 0.62 -39.07 -7.96
CA GLY A 310 1.61 -39.91 -8.59
C GLY A 310 1.03 -41.26 -9.15
N GLU A 311 1.84 -41.99 -9.86
CA GLU A 311 1.44 -43.31 -10.48
C GLU A 311 1.09 -44.35 -9.43
N SER A 312 1.72 -44.30 -8.27
CA SER A 312 1.41 -45.22 -7.16
C SER A 312 0.15 -44.82 -6.37
N GLY A 313 -0.46 -43.66 -6.68
CA GLY A 313 -1.58 -43.09 -5.95
C GLY A 313 -1.17 -42.30 -4.70
N ARG A 314 0.13 -42.02 -4.50
CA ARG A 314 0.60 -41.13 -3.48
C ARG A 314 0.44 -39.65 -3.91
N GLY A 315 0.42 -38.77 -2.96
CA GLY A 315 0.15 -37.32 -3.20
C GLY A 315 1.31 -36.40 -2.87
N PHE A 316 1.38 -35.31 -3.62
CA PHE A 316 2.23 -34.15 -3.29
C PHE A 316 1.34 -32.92 -3.29
N LEU A 317 1.18 -32.30 -2.12
CA LEU A 317 0.27 -31.16 -1.94
C LEU A 317 1.00 -29.83 -2.23
N ILE A 318 0.28 -28.88 -2.79
CA ILE A 318 0.73 -27.50 -3.00
C ILE A 318 -0.17 -26.61 -2.16
N ASP A 319 0.42 -25.93 -1.15
CA ASP A 319 -0.21 -25.07 -0.16
C ASP A 319 -1.24 -25.78 0.74
N CYS A 320 -1.39 -25.27 1.98
CA CYS A 320 -2.37 -25.76 2.93
C CYS A 320 -2.79 -24.63 3.88
N GLY A 321 -3.70 -23.77 3.45
CA GLY A 321 -4.10 -22.57 4.19
C GLY A 321 -5.37 -22.73 5.03
N GLY A 322 -6.07 -23.84 4.95
CA GLY A 322 -7.33 -23.98 5.67
C GLY A 322 -7.69 -25.42 6.07
N LYS A 323 -8.43 -25.56 7.17
CA LYS A 323 -8.89 -26.86 7.70
C LYS A 323 -9.66 -27.69 6.67
N ALA A 324 -10.48 -27.05 5.83
CA ALA A 324 -11.22 -27.73 4.78
C ALA A 324 -10.29 -28.47 3.79
N ILE A 325 -9.06 -27.98 3.58
CA ILE A 325 -8.06 -28.65 2.75
C ILE A 325 -7.57 -29.91 3.45
N VAL A 326 -7.25 -29.83 4.74
CA VAL A 326 -6.82 -30.97 5.55
C VAL A 326 -7.91 -32.06 5.59
N GLU A 327 -9.16 -31.67 5.80
CA GLU A 327 -10.32 -32.57 5.81
C GLU A 327 -10.50 -33.26 4.47
N GLU A 328 -10.35 -32.54 3.35
CA GLU A 328 -10.50 -33.14 2.01
C GLU A 328 -9.35 -34.09 1.68
N VAL A 329 -8.10 -33.73 2.03
CA VAL A 329 -6.94 -34.63 1.88
C VAL A 329 -7.15 -35.91 2.69
N ARG A 330 -7.65 -35.81 3.93
CA ARG A 330 -7.98 -36.95 4.77
C ARG A 330 -9.08 -37.81 4.13
N ARG A 331 -10.16 -37.20 3.65
CA ARG A 331 -11.27 -37.91 2.98
C ARG A 331 -10.79 -38.68 1.75
N LEU A 332 -9.93 -38.10 0.93
CA LEU A 332 -9.33 -38.75 -0.22
C LEU A 332 -8.45 -39.92 0.18
N ASN A 333 -7.72 -39.81 1.29
CA ASN A 333 -6.90 -40.90 1.81
C ASN A 333 -7.73 -42.05 2.39
N GLU A 334 -8.74 -41.75 3.20
CA GLU A 334 -9.68 -42.75 3.75
C GLU A 334 -10.49 -43.45 2.63
N GLY A 335 -10.86 -42.73 1.58
CA GLY A 335 -11.58 -43.25 0.42
C GLY A 335 -10.69 -44.01 -0.56
N GLY A 336 -9.39 -44.13 -0.33
CA GLY A 336 -8.46 -44.89 -1.16
C GLY A 336 -8.08 -44.25 -2.49
N THR A 337 -8.54 -43.02 -2.77
CA THR A 337 -8.12 -42.22 -3.92
C THR A 337 -6.69 -41.74 -3.76
N LEU A 338 -6.34 -41.36 -2.52
CA LEU A 338 -4.99 -40.99 -2.10
C LEU A 338 -4.45 -42.13 -1.22
N ARG A 339 -3.19 -42.53 -1.42
CA ARG A 339 -2.50 -43.57 -0.63
C ARG A 339 -1.44 -42.97 0.30
N GLY A 340 -1.67 -41.77 0.83
CA GLY A 340 -0.78 -41.01 1.66
C GLY A 340 -0.07 -39.88 0.94
N LEU A 341 0.49 -38.94 1.67
CA LEU A 341 1.30 -37.84 1.14
C LEU A 341 2.79 -38.19 1.16
N ASP A 342 3.56 -37.61 0.25
CA ASP A 342 5.02 -37.67 0.21
C ASP A 342 5.68 -36.29 0.45
N GLY A 343 4.92 -35.20 0.35
CA GLY A 343 5.42 -33.85 0.56
C GLY A 343 4.34 -32.79 0.43
N LEU A 344 4.69 -31.62 0.93
CA LEU A 344 3.95 -30.38 0.78
C LEU A 344 4.92 -29.34 0.21
N PHE A 345 4.48 -28.54 -0.75
CA PHE A 345 5.21 -27.37 -1.24
C PHE A 345 4.46 -26.10 -0.86
N ILE A 346 5.17 -25.07 -0.40
CA ILE A 346 4.61 -23.75 -0.08
C ILE A 346 5.01 -22.77 -1.18
N THR A 347 4.01 -22.18 -1.82
CA THR A 347 4.23 -21.15 -2.85
C THR A 347 4.65 -19.83 -2.22
N HIS A 348 4.03 -19.40 -1.14
CA HIS A 348 4.34 -18.17 -0.44
C HIS A 348 3.83 -18.16 1.02
N TYR A 349 4.18 -17.13 1.78
CA TYR A 349 4.00 -17.09 3.23
C TYR A 349 2.59 -16.69 3.70
N HIS A 350 1.65 -16.33 2.83
CA HIS A 350 0.33 -15.88 3.26
C HIS A 350 -0.44 -16.94 4.04
N SER A 351 -1.23 -16.48 4.99
CA SER A 351 -1.95 -17.36 5.93
C SER A 351 -2.94 -18.30 5.25
N ASP A 352 -3.59 -17.86 4.19
CA ASP A 352 -4.49 -18.68 3.38
C ASP A 352 -3.78 -19.75 2.54
N HIS A 353 -2.44 -19.80 2.56
CA HIS A 353 -1.59 -20.83 1.99
C HIS A 353 -0.83 -21.67 3.03
N THR A 354 -0.78 -21.20 4.29
CA THR A 354 0.09 -21.79 5.32
C THR A 354 -0.57 -22.08 6.67
N ASP A 355 -1.72 -21.51 7.01
CA ASP A 355 -2.30 -21.59 8.37
C ASP A 355 -2.68 -22.99 8.84
N ALA A 356 -2.97 -23.93 7.91
CA ALA A 356 -3.33 -25.31 8.26
C ALA A 356 -2.21 -26.34 8.04
N VAL A 357 -0.96 -25.87 7.77
CA VAL A 357 0.18 -26.78 7.52
C VAL A 357 0.47 -27.63 8.76
N GLU A 358 0.50 -27.04 9.96
CA GLU A 358 0.78 -27.82 11.18
C GLU A 358 -0.28 -28.88 11.46
N GLU A 359 -1.57 -28.58 11.23
CA GLU A 359 -2.67 -29.53 11.34
C GLU A 359 -2.55 -30.67 10.32
N LEU A 360 -2.07 -30.37 9.10
CA LEU A 360 -1.77 -31.39 8.10
C LEU A 360 -0.62 -32.32 8.55
N LEU A 361 0.45 -31.73 9.11
CA LEU A 361 1.62 -32.45 9.58
C LEU A 361 1.35 -33.35 10.80
N GLU A 362 0.32 -33.07 11.57
CA GLU A 362 -0.15 -33.96 12.65
C GLU A 362 -0.72 -35.27 12.09
N GLN A 363 -1.25 -35.27 10.86
CA GLN A 363 -1.84 -36.42 10.21
C GLN A 363 -0.87 -37.11 9.24
N PHE A 364 -0.06 -36.32 8.55
CA PHE A 364 0.88 -36.76 7.53
C PHE A 364 2.26 -36.15 7.82
N ASP A 365 3.12 -36.92 8.48
CA ASP A 365 4.48 -36.46 8.80
C ASP A 365 5.36 -36.43 7.54
N VAL A 366 5.27 -35.36 6.76
CA VAL A 366 5.92 -35.21 5.46
C VAL A 366 6.86 -33.99 5.45
N PRO A 367 7.86 -33.95 4.54
CA PRO A 367 8.68 -32.76 4.35
C PRO A 367 7.86 -31.61 3.74
N VAL A 368 8.12 -30.39 4.23
CA VAL A 368 7.56 -29.15 3.71
C VAL A 368 8.63 -28.46 2.85
N TYR A 369 8.48 -28.55 1.54
CA TYR A 369 9.41 -27.94 0.59
C TYR A 369 9.14 -26.45 0.45
N ALA A 370 10.20 -25.66 0.49
CA ALA A 370 10.16 -24.23 0.22
C ALA A 370 11.43 -23.78 -0.51
N VAL A 371 11.31 -22.82 -1.41
CA VAL A 371 12.47 -22.21 -2.07
C VAL A 371 13.18 -21.28 -1.11
N ARG A 372 14.50 -21.14 -1.23
CA ARG A 372 15.38 -20.44 -0.27
C ARG A 372 14.89 -19.08 0.21
N PRO A 373 14.29 -18.18 -0.59
CA PRO A 373 13.75 -16.92 -0.08
C PRO A 373 12.68 -17.06 1.01
N LEU A 374 12.00 -18.21 1.07
CA LEU A 374 10.95 -18.49 2.06
C LEU A 374 11.50 -19.06 3.40
N ASP A 375 12.74 -19.50 3.46
CA ASP A 375 13.32 -20.19 4.61
C ASP A 375 13.06 -19.44 5.93
N ASP A 376 13.59 -18.24 6.05
CA ASP A 376 13.53 -17.48 7.30
C ASP A 376 12.12 -17.04 7.68
N ILE A 377 11.31 -16.60 6.69
CA ILE A 377 9.96 -16.11 6.96
C ILE A 377 9.02 -17.24 7.41
N LEU A 378 9.19 -18.45 6.92
CA LEU A 378 8.39 -19.61 7.34
C LEU A 378 8.89 -20.18 8.68
N ALA A 379 10.20 -20.16 8.92
CA ALA A 379 10.79 -20.64 10.16
C ALA A 379 10.61 -19.65 11.34
N ARG A 380 10.57 -18.34 11.07
CA ARG A 380 10.51 -17.28 12.09
C ARG A 380 9.50 -16.17 11.73
N PRO A 381 8.24 -16.48 11.46
CA PRO A 381 7.25 -15.50 11.01
C PRO A 381 7.09 -14.33 11.99
N GLY A 382 7.28 -14.55 13.29
CA GLY A 382 7.22 -13.51 14.31
C GLY A 382 8.29 -12.41 14.21
N ALA A 383 9.37 -12.64 13.46
CA ALA A 383 10.40 -11.63 13.19
C ALA A 383 9.97 -10.61 12.12
N TYR A 384 8.93 -10.91 11.36
CA TYR A 384 8.45 -10.11 10.25
C TYR A 384 7.24 -9.25 10.62
N ARG A 385 7.08 -8.13 9.93
CA ARG A 385 5.95 -7.20 10.08
C ARG A 385 5.17 -7.07 8.78
N LEU A 386 5.03 -8.20 8.07
CA LEU A 386 4.30 -8.27 6.80
C LEU A 386 2.81 -8.57 7.05
N PRO A 387 1.91 -8.04 6.21
CA PRO A 387 0.50 -8.40 6.25
C PRO A 387 0.30 -9.89 5.90
N VAL A 388 -0.81 -10.44 6.35
CA VAL A 388 -1.29 -11.80 6.01
C VAL A 388 -0.30 -12.93 6.34
N ILE A 389 0.69 -12.67 7.21
CA ILE A 389 1.67 -13.69 7.59
C ILE A 389 1.08 -14.69 8.59
N ALA A 390 1.26 -15.99 8.33
CA ALA A 390 0.92 -17.04 9.27
C ALA A 390 1.70 -16.87 10.58
N ARG A 391 1.09 -17.25 11.70
CA ARG A 391 1.68 -17.02 13.02
C ARG A 391 2.61 -18.14 13.51
N PRO A 392 2.25 -19.44 13.39
CA PRO A 392 3.14 -20.49 13.85
C PRO A 392 4.32 -20.67 12.89
N PRO A 393 5.54 -20.87 13.42
CA PRO A 393 6.66 -21.36 12.61
C PRO A 393 6.32 -22.73 12.01
N LEU A 394 6.68 -22.94 10.76
CA LEU A 394 6.51 -24.25 10.12
C LEU A 394 7.66 -25.18 10.47
N ARG A 395 7.34 -26.43 10.75
CA ARG A 395 8.29 -27.52 10.98
C ARG A 395 8.51 -28.38 9.73
N ASN A 396 9.45 -29.29 9.77
CA ASN A 396 9.81 -30.20 8.68
C ASN A 396 10.21 -29.49 7.38
N LEU A 397 10.69 -28.23 7.47
CA LEU A 397 11.12 -27.44 6.31
C LEU A 397 12.29 -28.11 5.59
N ARG A 398 12.13 -28.29 4.29
CA ARG A 398 13.16 -28.72 3.35
C ARG A 398 13.41 -27.62 2.33
N ILE A 399 14.46 -26.86 2.55
CA ILE A 399 14.81 -25.74 1.71
C ILE A 399 15.54 -26.20 0.46
N VAL A 400 15.07 -25.74 -0.70
CA VAL A 400 15.65 -26.02 -2.00
C VAL A 400 16.05 -24.72 -2.70
N ASP A 401 17.00 -24.80 -3.64
CA ASP A 401 17.42 -23.67 -4.44
C ASP A 401 16.55 -23.54 -5.70
N ASP A 402 16.57 -22.36 -6.32
CA ASP A 402 15.92 -22.13 -7.61
C ASP A 402 16.43 -23.13 -8.66
N GLY A 403 15.52 -23.70 -9.42
CA GLY A 403 15.80 -24.69 -10.43
C GLY A 403 16.05 -26.12 -9.91
N HIS A 404 15.94 -26.35 -8.59
CA HIS A 404 16.05 -27.70 -8.04
C HIS A 404 15.02 -28.63 -8.69
N GLY A 405 15.49 -29.68 -9.34
CA GLY A 405 14.65 -30.67 -9.99
C GLY A 405 14.63 -31.99 -9.22
N MET A 406 13.43 -32.54 -9.01
CA MET A 406 13.22 -33.78 -8.27
C MET A 406 12.30 -34.72 -9.09
N PRO A 407 12.75 -35.93 -9.40
CA PRO A 407 11.83 -36.96 -9.89
C PRO A 407 10.94 -37.46 -8.73
N TRP A 408 9.65 -37.51 -8.96
CA TRP A 408 8.70 -37.99 -7.97
C TRP A 408 7.53 -38.74 -8.62
N ASP A 409 7.38 -40.01 -8.34
CA ASP A 409 6.26 -40.89 -8.64
C ASP A 409 5.63 -40.70 -10.05
N GLY A 410 6.48 -40.75 -11.09
CA GLY A 410 6.08 -40.55 -12.47
C GLY A 410 6.02 -39.11 -12.94
N LEU A 411 6.31 -38.15 -12.07
CA LEU A 411 6.45 -36.74 -12.39
C LEU A 411 7.89 -36.26 -12.25
N ARG A 412 8.20 -35.14 -12.91
CA ARG A 412 9.35 -34.31 -12.62
C ARG A 412 8.85 -33.00 -11.99
N LEU A 413 9.30 -32.69 -10.77
CA LEU A 413 9.00 -31.46 -10.06
C LEU A 413 10.21 -30.56 -10.14
N THR A 414 10.01 -29.27 -10.52
CA THR A 414 11.08 -28.27 -10.54
C THR A 414 10.63 -27.05 -9.73
N PHE A 415 11.37 -26.75 -8.67
CA PHE A 415 11.10 -25.65 -7.76
C PHE A 415 11.72 -24.36 -8.30
N ARG A 416 10.96 -23.28 -8.33
CA ARG A 416 11.38 -22.03 -8.93
C ARG A 416 11.20 -20.87 -7.97
N ASP A 417 12.19 -20.01 -7.90
CA ASP A 417 12.01 -18.66 -7.35
C ASP A 417 11.06 -17.89 -8.26
N PHE A 418 10.04 -17.28 -7.68
CA PHE A 418 8.98 -16.62 -8.46
C PHE A 418 8.42 -15.40 -7.71
N PRO A 419 9.25 -14.37 -7.46
CA PRO A 419 8.93 -13.21 -6.60
C PRO A 419 7.91 -12.28 -7.26
N GLY A 420 6.68 -12.76 -7.51
CA GLY A 420 5.59 -12.01 -8.13
C GLY A 420 4.79 -11.20 -7.12
N GLN A 421 3.74 -11.81 -6.54
CA GLN A 421 2.87 -11.17 -5.55
C GLN A 421 3.67 -10.61 -4.36
N THR A 422 4.65 -11.34 -3.88
CA THR A 422 5.61 -10.92 -2.86
C THR A 422 7.03 -11.31 -3.25
N ILE A 423 8.05 -10.72 -2.59
CA ILE A 423 9.44 -11.16 -2.74
C ILE A 423 9.70 -12.53 -2.12
N TYR A 424 8.82 -13.00 -1.25
CA TYR A 424 8.83 -14.31 -0.61
C TYR A 424 7.81 -15.22 -1.30
N HIS A 425 8.04 -15.46 -2.58
CA HIS A 425 7.11 -16.22 -3.41
C HIS A 425 7.86 -17.13 -4.36
N SER A 426 7.28 -18.30 -4.64
CA SER A 426 7.86 -19.35 -5.47
C SER A 426 6.81 -20.04 -6.33
N ALA A 427 7.25 -20.81 -7.31
CA ALA A 427 6.40 -21.59 -8.19
C ALA A 427 6.91 -23.03 -8.29
N LEU A 428 6.03 -23.97 -8.65
CA LEU A 428 6.35 -25.35 -8.92
C LEU A 428 6.00 -25.69 -10.37
N LEU A 429 6.97 -26.10 -11.15
CA LEU A 429 6.76 -26.71 -12.45
C LEU A 429 6.64 -28.23 -12.28
N ALA A 430 5.49 -28.80 -12.65
CA ALA A 430 5.26 -30.26 -12.67
C ALA A 430 5.13 -30.72 -14.11
N GLU A 431 5.86 -31.80 -14.46
CA GLU A 431 5.92 -32.35 -15.80
C GLU A 431 5.61 -33.86 -15.77
N ARG A 432 4.72 -34.30 -16.66
CA ARG A 432 4.37 -35.71 -16.82
C ARG A 432 3.93 -35.99 -18.25
N ASN A 433 4.54 -36.98 -18.91
CA ASN A 433 4.15 -37.45 -20.25
C ASN A 433 4.01 -36.33 -21.31
N GLY A 434 4.86 -35.33 -21.26
CA GLY A 434 4.82 -34.18 -22.16
C GLY A 434 3.86 -33.07 -21.73
N GLU A 435 2.98 -33.29 -20.76
CA GLU A 435 2.21 -32.22 -20.12
C GLU A 435 3.06 -31.46 -19.12
N ARG A 436 2.90 -30.14 -19.08
CA ARG A 436 3.61 -29.25 -18.17
C ARG A 436 2.66 -28.24 -17.52
N ILE A 437 2.72 -28.12 -16.20
CA ILE A 437 1.91 -27.17 -15.43
C ILE A 437 2.82 -26.40 -14.49
N LEU A 438 2.75 -25.08 -14.57
CA LEU A 438 3.40 -24.18 -13.63
C LEU A 438 2.37 -23.69 -12.60
N PHE A 439 2.57 -24.06 -11.34
CA PHE A 439 1.77 -23.60 -10.20
C PHE A 439 2.42 -22.34 -9.66
N VAL A 440 1.76 -21.18 -9.79
CA VAL A 440 2.30 -19.84 -9.54
C VAL A 440 1.73 -19.18 -8.28
N GLY A 441 1.05 -19.94 -7.43
CA GLY A 441 0.33 -19.38 -6.27
C GLY A 441 -0.59 -18.23 -6.71
N ASP A 442 -0.59 -17.14 -5.97
CA ASP A 442 -1.47 -15.99 -6.20
C ASP A 442 -0.90 -14.95 -7.16
N SER A 443 0.27 -15.20 -7.79
CA SER A 443 0.90 -14.18 -8.63
C SER A 443 0.05 -13.77 -9.82
N PHE A 444 -0.76 -14.68 -10.39
CA PHE A 444 -1.60 -14.39 -11.55
C PHE A 444 -3.02 -14.92 -11.36
N THR A 445 -4.00 -14.15 -11.80
CA THR A 445 -5.40 -14.53 -11.91
C THR A 445 -5.86 -14.47 -13.37
N PRO A 446 -7.04 -15.00 -13.71
CA PRO A 446 -7.58 -14.90 -15.08
C PRO A 446 -7.78 -13.45 -15.58
N THR A 447 -7.80 -12.44 -14.73
CA THR A 447 -8.01 -11.04 -15.11
C THR A 447 -6.79 -10.14 -14.89
N GLY A 448 -5.72 -10.64 -14.31
CA GLY A 448 -4.53 -9.80 -14.10
C GLY A 448 -3.63 -10.27 -12.97
N MET A 449 -2.76 -9.36 -12.55
CA MET A 449 -1.80 -9.54 -11.48
C MET A 449 -2.42 -9.18 -10.13
N ASP A 450 -2.04 -9.89 -9.07
CA ASP A 450 -2.44 -9.51 -7.72
C ASP A 450 -1.85 -8.15 -7.33
N ASP A 451 -2.67 -7.27 -6.75
CA ASP A 451 -2.30 -5.90 -6.45
C ASP A 451 -1.33 -5.75 -5.28
N TYR A 452 -1.14 -6.81 -4.49
CA TYR A 452 -0.21 -6.82 -3.37
C TYR A 452 1.22 -6.47 -3.79
N CYS A 453 1.67 -6.96 -4.95
CA CYS A 453 2.98 -6.63 -5.51
C CYS A 453 3.13 -5.13 -5.81
N LEU A 454 2.10 -4.49 -6.35
CA LEU A 454 2.09 -3.05 -6.59
C LEU A 454 2.19 -2.26 -5.28
N GLN A 455 1.48 -2.67 -4.25
CA GLN A 455 1.55 -2.07 -2.92
C GLN A 455 2.95 -2.15 -2.32
N ASN A 456 3.62 -3.28 -2.49
CA ASN A 456 4.98 -3.50 -2.00
C ASN A 456 6.07 -2.98 -2.96
N ARG A 457 5.71 -2.38 -4.09
CA ARG A 457 6.63 -1.80 -5.08
C ARG A 457 7.59 -2.80 -5.71
N ASN A 458 7.23 -4.08 -5.73
CA ASN A 458 8.08 -5.13 -6.30
C ASN A 458 8.16 -5.09 -7.82
N LEU A 459 7.22 -4.39 -8.48
CA LEU A 459 7.08 -4.40 -9.94
C LEU A 459 8.32 -3.89 -10.68
N LEU A 460 9.01 -2.90 -10.14
CA LEU A 460 10.11 -2.17 -10.80
C LEU A 460 11.52 -2.62 -10.37
N HIS A 461 11.65 -3.65 -9.55
CA HIS A 461 12.95 -4.16 -9.13
C HIS A 461 13.50 -5.15 -10.14
N GLU A 462 14.77 -5.02 -10.47
CA GLU A 462 15.48 -6.03 -11.28
C GLU A 462 15.51 -7.37 -10.51
N GLY A 463 15.17 -8.47 -11.19
CA GLY A 463 15.12 -9.80 -10.58
C GLY A 463 13.97 -10.02 -9.60
N LEU A 464 13.03 -9.09 -9.49
CA LEU A 464 11.88 -9.13 -8.59
C LEU A 464 10.60 -8.69 -9.31
N GLY A 465 9.47 -9.06 -8.72
CA GLY A 465 8.16 -8.62 -9.18
C GLY A 465 7.69 -9.28 -10.47
N TYR A 466 6.60 -8.77 -10.99
CA TYR A 466 5.92 -9.39 -12.12
C TYR A 466 6.69 -9.38 -13.43
N LEU A 467 7.55 -8.40 -13.67
CA LEU A 467 8.37 -8.38 -14.89
C LEU A 467 9.33 -9.56 -14.92
N TYR A 468 9.99 -9.85 -13.79
CA TYR A 468 10.82 -11.04 -13.64
C TYR A 468 10.03 -12.33 -13.86
N CYS A 469 8.85 -12.46 -13.24
CA CYS A 469 7.98 -13.62 -13.37
C CYS A 469 7.52 -13.84 -14.82
N LEU A 470 7.16 -12.77 -15.52
CA LEU A 470 6.77 -12.84 -16.94
C LEU A 470 7.92 -13.33 -17.83
N ASP A 471 9.13 -12.84 -17.58
CA ASP A 471 10.32 -13.30 -18.32
C ASP A 471 10.65 -14.77 -18.02
N ALA A 472 10.51 -15.20 -16.76
CA ALA A 472 10.67 -16.59 -16.37
C ALA A 472 9.65 -17.50 -17.08
N VAL A 473 8.37 -17.07 -17.19
CA VAL A 473 7.33 -17.81 -17.92
C VAL A 473 7.61 -17.86 -19.42
N ARG A 474 8.03 -16.74 -20.03
CA ARG A 474 8.42 -16.70 -21.46
C ARG A 474 9.60 -17.59 -21.78
N GLY A 475 10.51 -17.79 -20.84
CA GLY A 475 11.67 -18.67 -20.98
C GLY A 475 11.34 -20.16 -20.90
N LEU A 476 10.11 -20.55 -20.51
CA LEU A 476 9.68 -21.93 -20.50
C LEU A 476 9.46 -22.39 -21.94
N PRO A 477 9.92 -23.61 -22.32
CA PRO A 477 9.65 -24.14 -23.64
C PRO A 477 8.13 -24.22 -23.89
N ALA A 478 7.67 -23.86 -25.08
CA ALA A 478 6.27 -24.00 -25.46
C ALA A 478 5.80 -25.45 -25.25
N GLY A 479 4.65 -25.65 -24.61
CA GLY A 479 4.07 -26.94 -24.34
C GLY A 479 3.33 -27.51 -25.55
#